data_669d3e8b267fbd39acee57a4a7fecf89
#
_entry.id   669d3e8b267fbd39acee57a4a7fecf89
#
_cell.length_a   1.000
_cell.length_b   1.000
_cell.length_c   1.000
_cell.angle_alpha   90.00
_cell.angle_beta   90.00
_cell.angle_gamma   90.00
#
_symmetry.space_group_name_H-M   'P 1'
#
loop_
_entity.id
_entity.type
_entity.pdbx_description
1 polymer ?
#
loop_
_entity_poly.entity_id
_entity_poly.type
_entity_poly.pdbx_seq_one_letter_code
_entity_poly.pdbx_strand_id
1 'polypeptide(L)'
;MTTPLVFAPAATQPFAERLVAALGVPLAPMEEREFEGGEHKTRPLVSVRGREVFVVQSLSGDESGSANDRLCRLLFFIACLKDCGARRVTACLPFLCYARKDRRTKERDPVTLRYVAQLLEAVGTDHVLALDAHNLAAFENAFRCPVDQLEAAPLMARHLAQALGPEPVTIVSPDFGGAKRAQRLQDLLAVHAQRDIGFALHEKRRSRGVVSGDLLIGPVEGCHVVIFDDLISAGSTILRAVQACREAGARRVDACATHGVFLPEAHRLL
;
A
#
# COMPACT_ATOMS: atom_id res chain seq x y z
N MET A 1 12.50 21.02 20.96
CA MET A 1 11.31 20.63 20.14
C MET A 1 10.45 19.72 21.00
N THR A 2 9.14 19.91 21.03
CA THR A 2 8.23 19.00 21.75
C THR A 2 8.07 17.69 20.95
N THR A 3 8.16 16.55 21.63
CA THR A 3 7.95 15.23 21.02
C THR A 3 6.59 15.17 20.29
N PRO A 4 6.52 14.70 19.04
CA PRO A 4 5.25 14.60 18.33
C PRO A 4 4.30 13.62 19.03
N LEU A 5 3.00 13.79 18.83
CA LEU A 5 1.98 12.85 19.29
C LEU A 5 1.62 11.90 18.16
N VAL A 6 1.63 10.60 18.42
CA VAL A 6 1.26 9.57 17.45
C VAL A 6 0.01 8.87 17.94
N PHE A 7 -1.06 8.95 17.17
CA PHE A 7 -2.33 8.25 17.41
C PHE A 7 -2.53 7.13 16.41
N ALA A 8 -3.15 6.05 16.84
CA ALA A 8 -3.56 4.96 15.96
C ALA A 8 -4.89 4.39 16.43
N PRO A 9 -5.93 4.42 15.59
CA PRO A 9 -7.16 3.70 15.82
C PRO A 9 -6.93 2.20 15.96
N ALA A 10 -7.84 1.51 16.70
CA ALA A 10 -7.70 0.11 17.10
C ALA A 10 -7.36 -0.82 15.93
N ALA A 11 -7.99 -0.63 14.77
CA ALA A 11 -7.74 -1.45 13.58
C ALA A 11 -6.29 -1.37 13.06
N THR A 12 -5.54 -0.32 13.36
CA THR A 12 -4.14 -0.15 12.92
C THR A 12 -3.15 -0.20 14.10
N GLN A 13 -3.64 -0.30 15.32
CA GLN A 13 -2.83 -0.26 16.53
C GLN A 13 -1.66 -1.27 16.53
N PRO A 14 -1.84 -2.56 16.14
CA PRO A 14 -0.72 -3.53 16.14
C PRO A 14 0.44 -3.14 15.21
N PHE A 15 0.14 -2.47 14.09
CA PHE A 15 1.17 -1.93 13.21
C PHE A 15 1.84 -0.69 13.83
N ALA A 16 1.03 0.22 14.37
CA ALA A 16 1.52 1.47 14.96
C ALA A 16 2.37 1.22 16.21
N GLU A 17 2.08 0.22 17.03
CA GLU A 17 2.90 -0.16 18.18
C GLU A 17 4.31 -0.54 17.76
N ARG A 18 4.47 -1.33 16.70
CA ARG A 18 5.79 -1.65 16.13
C ARG A 18 6.49 -0.42 15.58
N LEU A 19 5.74 0.47 14.92
CA LEU A 19 6.27 1.72 14.37
C LEU A 19 6.81 2.63 15.47
N VAL A 20 6.02 2.90 16.53
CA VAL A 20 6.42 3.79 17.61
C VAL A 20 7.54 3.19 18.47
N ALA A 21 7.58 1.87 18.63
CA ALA A 21 8.70 1.17 19.27
C ALA A 21 10.02 1.41 18.52
N ALA A 22 9.99 1.33 17.18
CA ALA A 22 11.16 1.63 16.34
C ALA A 22 11.58 3.10 16.39
N LEU A 23 10.62 4.02 16.59
CA LEU A 23 10.86 5.46 16.69
C LEU A 23 11.24 5.91 18.12
N GLY A 24 11.11 5.05 19.12
CA GLY A 24 11.38 5.39 20.52
C GLY A 24 10.37 6.38 21.12
N VAL A 25 9.14 6.41 20.65
CA VAL A 25 8.06 7.27 21.15
C VAL A 25 6.84 6.43 21.55
N PRO A 26 6.03 6.84 22.54
CA PRO A 26 4.79 6.12 22.88
C PRO A 26 3.65 6.49 21.95
N LEU A 27 2.66 5.59 21.80
CA LEU A 27 1.34 5.94 21.28
C LEU A 27 0.63 6.89 22.25
N ALA A 28 0.04 7.95 21.71
CA ALA A 28 -0.80 8.85 22.48
C ALA A 28 -2.16 8.19 22.76
N PRO A 29 -2.70 8.30 23.98
CA PRO A 29 -3.95 7.68 24.33
C PRO A 29 -5.14 8.37 23.63
N MET A 30 -6.06 7.56 23.13
CA MET A 30 -7.29 8.00 22.47
C MET A 30 -8.46 7.09 22.90
N GLU A 31 -9.67 7.59 22.72
CA GLU A 31 -10.90 6.82 22.92
C GLU A 31 -11.59 6.63 21.57
N GLU A 32 -11.98 5.40 21.30
CA GLU A 32 -12.91 5.05 20.24
C GLU A 32 -14.16 4.44 20.86
N ARG A 33 -15.31 4.86 20.39
CA ARG A 33 -16.61 4.32 20.82
C ARG A 33 -17.54 4.20 19.63
N GLU A 34 -18.19 3.07 19.52
CA GLU A 34 -19.28 2.83 18.57
C GLU A 34 -20.64 3.05 19.24
N PHE A 35 -21.56 3.53 18.43
CA PHE A 35 -22.96 3.72 18.77
C PHE A 35 -23.84 2.84 17.90
N GLU A 36 -25.13 2.80 18.20
CA GLU A 36 -26.12 2.10 17.40
C GLU A 36 -26.13 2.65 15.96
N GLY A 37 -26.38 1.77 14.98
CA GLY A 37 -26.42 2.15 13.57
C GLY A 37 -25.05 2.36 12.90
N GLY A 38 -23.93 2.05 13.59
CA GLY A 38 -22.58 2.19 13.03
C GLY A 38 -21.98 3.58 13.17
N GLU A 39 -22.63 4.48 13.89
CA GLU A 39 -22.04 5.78 14.25
C GLU A 39 -20.89 5.59 15.23
N HIS A 40 -19.92 6.49 15.22
CA HIS A 40 -18.76 6.40 16.08
C HIS A 40 -18.30 7.75 16.63
N LYS A 41 -17.56 7.70 17.73
CA LYS A 41 -16.85 8.83 18.31
C LYS A 41 -15.40 8.45 18.52
N THR A 42 -14.49 9.33 18.09
CA THR A 42 -13.06 9.21 18.34
C THR A 42 -12.54 10.52 18.91
N ARG A 43 -11.79 10.47 20.02
CA ARG A 43 -11.21 11.67 20.63
C ARG A 43 -9.82 11.42 21.23
N PRO A 44 -8.91 12.42 21.22
CA PRO A 44 -7.67 12.34 21.96
C PRO A 44 -7.93 12.43 23.48
N LEU A 45 -7.18 11.66 24.26
CA LEU A 45 -7.24 11.73 25.74
C LEU A 45 -6.13 12.62 26.34
N VAL A 46 -5.34 13.26 25.48
CA VAL A 46 -4.30 14.23 25.86
C VAL A 46 -4.49 15.52 25.08
N SER A 47 -3.96 16.64 25.61
CA SER A 47 -4.02 17.91 24.90
C SER A 47 -3.14 17.88 23.64
N VAL A 48 -3.74 18.22 22.51
CA VAL A 48 -3.06 18.33 21.21
C VAL A 48 -2.76 19.79 20.83
N ARG A 49 -3.19 20.75 21.66
CA ARG A 49 -3.06 22.19 21.37
C ARG A 49 -1.62 22.60 21.10
N GLY A 50 -1.40 23.20 19.93
CA GLY A 50 -0.08 23.64 19.48
C GLY A 50 0.90 22.51 19.13
N ARG A 51 0.46 21.24 19.14
CA ARG A 51 1.31 20.07 18.90
C ARG A 51 1.33 19.65 17.43
N GLU A 52 2.40 18.96 17.07
CA GLU A 52 2.45 18.14 15.84
C GLU A 52 1.87 16.76 16.15
N VAL A 53 0.96 16.34 15.30
CA VAL A 53 0.20 15.10 15.48
C VAL A 53 0.31 14.23 14.23
N PHE A 54 0.58 12.96 14.44
CA PHE A 54 0.57 11.91 13.41
C PHE A 54 -0.59 10.96 13.70
N VAL A 55 -1.42 10.70 12.71
CA VAL A 55 -2.49 9.69 12.80
C VAL A 55 -2.14 8.55 11.86
N VAL A 56 -1.84 7.39 12.43
CA VAL A 56 -1.47 6.18 11.68
C VAL A 56 -2.71 5.33 11.46
N GLN A 57 -3.23 5.30 10.23
CA GLN A 57 -4.45 4.57 9.89
C GLN A 57 -4.31 3.85 8.54
N SER A 58 -4.35 2.52 8.55
CA SER A 58 -4.55 1.75 7.31
C SER A 58 -6.01 1.87 6.87
N LEU A 59 -6.21 2.21 5.60
CA LEU A 59 -7.55 2.34 5.00
C LEU A 59 -7.97 1.08 4.21
N SER A 60 -7.33 -0.07 4.46
CA SER A 60 -7.81 -1.37 3.96
C SER A 60 -9.03 -1.83 4.75
N GLY A 61 -10.03 -2.41 4.08
CA GLY A 61 -11.15 -3.08 4.78
C GLY A 61 -10.74 -4.49 5.25
N ASP A 62 -11.37 -4.95 6.33
CA ASP A 62 -11.34 -6.33 6.83
C ASP A 62 -12.65 -6.65 7.57
N GLU A 63 -12.68 -7.75 8.32
CA GLU A 63 -13.84 -8.17 9.10
C GLU A 63 -14.29 -7.14 10.16
N SER A 64 -13.38 -6.26 10.61
CA SER A 64 -13.66 -5.24 11.63
C SER A 64 -14.23 -3.93 11.06
N GLY A 65 -14.24 -3.76 9.74
CA GLY A 65 -14.79 -2.58 9.10
C GLY A 65 -14.35 -2.41 7.64
N SER A 66 -15.16 -1.74 6.87
CA SER A 66 -14.86 -1.44 5.47
C SER A 66 -13.82 -0.32 5.32
N ALA A 67 -13.28 -0.17 4.12
CA ALA A 67 -12.43 0.96 3.77
C ALA A 67 -13.16 2.31 3.95
N ASN A 68 -14.49 2.34 3.72
CA ASN A 68 -15.31 3.53 3.90
C ASN A 68 -15.45 3.90 5.38
N ASP A 69 -15.67 2.92 6.25
CA ASP A 69 -15.76 3.14 7.70
C ASP A 69 -14.44 3.71 8.24
N ARG A 70 -13.33 3.13 7.83
CA ARG A 70 -11.99 3.60 8.23
C ARG A 70 -11.68 4.99 7.72
N LEU A 71 -12.05 5.30 6.47
CA LEU A 71 -11.90 6.64 5.92
C LEU A 71 -12.76 7.65 6.69
N CYS A 72 -14.03 7.35 6.95
CA CYS A 72 -14.93 8.23 7.68
C CYS A 72 -14.41 8.51 9.11
N ARG A 73 -13.97 7.46 9.83
CA ARG A 73 -13.38 7.57 11.17
C ARG A 73 -12.13 8.45 11.17
N LEU A 74 -11.25 8.27 10.18
CA LEU A 74 -10.05 9.10 10.02
C LEU A 74 -10.40 10.57 9.79
N LEU A 75 -11.34 10.86 8.89
CA LEU A 75 -11.77 12.23 8.59
C LEU A 75 -12.28 12.93 9.84
N PHE A 76 -13.17 12.30 10.60
CA PHE A 76 -13.72 12.88 11.81
C PHE A 76 -12.67 13.05 12.91
N PHE A 77 -11.74 12.11 13.03
CA PHE A 77 -10.68 12.25 14.01
C PHE A 77 -9.71 13.37 13.67
N ILE A 78 -9.33 13.55 12.41
CA ILE A 78 -8.50 14.68 11.96
C ILE A 78 -9.21 16.00 12.23
N ALA A 79 -10.50 16.11 11.88
CA ALA A 79 -11.29 17.32 12.19
C ALA A 79 -11.29 17.62 13.70
N CYS A 80 -11.54 16.60 14.53
CA CYS A 80 -11.48 16.75 16.00
C CYS A 80 -10.10 17.23 16.49
N LEU A 81 -9.02 16.70 15.96
CA LEU A 81 -7.66 17.14 16.32
C LEU A 81 -7.41 18.60 15.96
N LYS A 82 -7.89 19.04 14.79
CA LYS A 82 -7.80 20.45 14.36
C LYS A 82 -8.64 21.36 15.24
N ASP A 83 -9.87 20.97 15.57
CA ASP A 83 -10.75 21.71 16.48
C ASP A 83 -10.16 21.81 17.89
N CYS A 84 -9.45 20.77 18.34
CA CYS A 84 -8.70 20.79 19.60
C CYS A 84 -7.40 21.61 19.55
N GLY A 85 -7.10 22.24 18.40
CA GLY A 85 -6.00 23.20 18.23
C GLY A 85 -4.66 22.54 17.90
N ALA A 86 -4.63 21.34 17.29
CA ALA A 86 -3.39 20.79 16.76
C ALA A 86 -2.76 21.73 15.74
N ARG A 87 -1.46 21.99 15.88
CA ARG A 87 -0.72 22.89 14.97
C ARG A 87 -0.58 22.30 13.57
N ARG A 88 -0.27 21.00 13.50
CA ARG A 88 -0.10 20.24 12.27
C ARG A 88 -0.62 18.82 12.48
N VAL A 89 -1.37 18.32 11.51
CA VAL A 89 -1.85 16.93 11.48
C VAL A 89 -1.35 16.25 10.23
N THR A 90 -0.57 15.19 10.41
CA THR A 90 -0.08 14.32 9.35
C THR A 90 -0.88 13.02 9.35
N ALA A 91 -1.54 12.71 8.23
CA ALA A 91 -2.18 11.41 8.01
C ALA A 91 -1.13 10.41 7.49
N CYS A 92 -0.77 9.42 8.31
CA CYS A 92 0.11 8.33 7.92
C CYS A 92 -0.75 7.15 7.48
N LEU A 93 -0.80 6.89 6.18
CA LEU A 93 -1.68 5.93 5.54
C LEU A 93 -0.87 4.75 4.98
N PRO A 94 -0.54 3.72 5.80
CA PRO A 94 0.17 2.54 5.29
C PRO A 94 -0.51 1.93 4.07
N PHE A 95 -1.85 1.91 4.05
CA PHE A 95 -2.63 1.61 2.86
C PHE A 95 -3.61 2.75 2.58
N LEU A 96 -3.55 3.31 1.36
CA LEU A 96 -4.45 4.36 0.89
C LEU A 96 -5.59 3.71 0.07
N CYS A 97 -6.81 3.81 0.58
CA CYS A 97 -7.99 3.34 -0.15
C CYS A 97 -8.22 4.16 -1.43
N TYR A 98 -8.90 3.54 -2.41
CA TYR A 98 -9.21 4.14 -3.71
C TYR A 98 -8.02 4.60 -4.56
N ALA A 99 -6.77 4.32 -4.17
CA ALA A 99 -5.57 4.67 -4.94
C ALA A 99 -5.56 4.07 -6.36
N ARG A 100 -6.25 2.95 -6.59
CA ARG A 100 -6.41 2.31 -7.91
C ARG A 100 -7.45 3.01 -8.82
N LYS A 101 -8.24 3.94 -8.29
CA LYS A 101 -9.20 4.77 -9.04
C LYS A 101 -8.61 6.16 -9.30
N ASP A 102 -7.46 6.16 -9.94
CA ASP A 102 -6.59 7.30 -10.24
C ASP A 102 -6.87 7.96 -11.59
N ARG A 103 -7.62 7.29 -12.47
CA ARG A 103 -7.96 7.74 -13.82
C ARG A 103 -9.32 7.21 -14.25
N ARG A 104 -9.88 7.85 -15.28
CA ARG A 104 -11.07 7.32 -15.98
C ARG A 104 -10.65 6.20 -16.93
N THR A 105 -11.29 5.05 -16.83
CA THR A 105 -11.14 3.92 -17.76
C THR A 105 -12.29 3.84 -18.74
N LYS A 106 -13.43 4.44 -18.39
CA LYS A 106 -14.62 4.60 -19.23
C LYS A 106 -15.12 6.03 -19.10
N GLU A 107 -15.96 6.45 -20.04
CA GLU A 107 -16.67 7.72 -19.94
C GLU A 107 -17.43 7.81 -18.62
N ARG A 108 -17.38 9.00 -18.00
CA ARG A 108 -18.06 9.33 -16.72
C ARG A 108 -17.58 8.53 -15.50
N ASP A 109 -16.52 7.71 -15.61
CA ASP A 109 -15.90 7.08 -14.45
C ASP A 109 -15.45 8.15 -13.42
N PRO A 110 -15.61 7.90 -12.12
CA PRO A 110 -15.04 8.75 -11.10
C PRO A 110 -13.51 8.62 -11.04
N VAL A 111 -12.82 9.67 -10.67
CA VAL A 111 -11.41 9.65 -10.24
C VAL A 111 -11.41 9.76 -8.71
N THR A 112 -11.75 8.64 -8.04
CA THR A 112 -12.09 8.63 -6.61
C THR A 112 -10.91 9.01 -5.73
N LEU A 113 -9.66 8.73 -6.14
CA LEU A 113 -8.47 9.19 -5.43
C LEU A 113 -8.49 10.72 -5.19
N ARG A 114 -8.92 11.52 -6.19
CA ARG A 114 -9.04 12.96 -6.04
C ARG A 114 -10.09 13.35 -4.99
N TYR A 115 -11.19 12.61 -4.93
CA TYR A 115 -12.25 12.91 -3.96
C TYR A 115 -11.80 12.57 -2.53
N VAL A 116 -11.08 11.47 -2.35
CA VAL A 116 -10.45 11.13 -1.06
C VAL A 116 -9.44 12.20 -0.64
N ALA A 117 -8.60 12.69 -1.57
CA ALA A 117 -7.67 13.78 -1.30
C ALA A 117 -8.40 15.05 -0.86
N GLN A 118 -9.45 15.47 -1.59
CA GLN A 118 -10.25 16.63 -1.25
C GLN A 118 -10.91 16.52 0.14
N LEU A 119 -11.41 15.33 0.51
CA LEU A 119 -12.01 15.10 1.82
C LEU A 119 -10.97 15.22 2.95
N LEU A 120 -9.78 14.59 2.77
CA LEU A 120 -8.69 14.70 3.74
C LEU A 120 -8.22 16.15 3.93
N GLU A 121 -8.11 16.91 2.84
CA GLU A 121 -7.73 18.33 2.90
C GLU A 121 -8.83 19.19 3.55
N ALA A 122 -10.11 18.92 3.23
CA ALA A 122 -11.25 19.68 3.76
C ALA A 122 -11.37 19.57 5.29
N VAL A 123 -10.98 18.45 5.89
CA VAL A 123 -10.97 18.27 7.35
C VAL A 123 -9.71 18.80 8.03
N GLY A 124 -8.79 19.41 7.26
CA GLY A 124 -7.60 20.09 7.78
C GLY A 124 -6.35 19.20 7.88
N THR A 125 -6.23 18.17 7.06
CA THR A 125 -4.97 17.42 6.93
C THR A 125 -3.88 18.33 6.36
N ASP A 126 -2.78 18.49 7.08
CA ASP A 126 -1.66 19.36 6.66
C ASP A 126 -0.61 18.61 5.84
N HIS A 127 -0.57 17.26 5.94
CA HIS A 127 0.41 16.43 5.26
C HIS A 127 -0.09 14.98 5.18
N VAL A 128 0.21 14.29 4.07
CA VAL A 128 -0.12 12.87 3.89
C VAL A 128 1.14 12.08 3.61
N LEU A 129 1.34 11.01 4.37
CA LEU A 129 2.40 10.03 4.15
C LEU A 129 1.75 8.69 3.78
N ALA A 130 2.11 8.14 2.63
CA ALA A 130 1.62 6.84 2.17
C ALA A 130 2.77 5.86 1.90
N LEU A 131 2.48 4.56 1.94
CA LEU A 131 3.40 3.51 1.55
C LEU A 131 2.95 2.96 0.20
N ASP A 132 3.83 2.99 -0.80
CA ASP A 132 3.60 2.46 -2.16
C ASP A 132 2.20 2.74 -2.71
N ALA A 133 1.85 4.02 -2.86
CA ALA A 133 0.62 4.38 -3.55
C ALA A 133 0.63 3.79 -4.97
N HIS A 134 -0.50 3.26 -5.42
CA HIS A 134 -0.63 2.50 -6.67
C HIS A 134 -0.02 3.22 -7.89
N ASN A 135 -0.14 4.54 -7.93
CA ASN A 135 0.45 5.40 -8.96
C ASN A 135 0.95 6.69 -8.30
N LEU A 136 2.27 6.82 -8.19
CA LEU A 136 2.92 7.96 -7.53
C LEU A 136 2.51 9.30 -8.15
N ALA A 137 2.54 9.42 -9.48
CA ALA A 137 2.20 10.66 -10.15
C ALA A 137 0.73 11.06 -9.91
N ALA A 138 -0.20 10.10 -9.89
CA ALA A 138 -1.59 10.36 -9.57
C ALA A 138 -1.78 10.74 -8.10
N PHE A 139 -1.04 10.12 -7.19
CA PHE A 139 -1.05 10.45 -5.76
C PHE A 139 -0.56 11.88 -5.52
N GLU A 140 0.61 12.25 -6.05
CA GLU A 140 1.17 13.60 -5.92
C GLU A 140 0.25 14.67 -6.53
N ASN A 141 -0.39 14.36 -7.67
CA ASN A 141 -1.30 15.28 -8.35
C ASN A 141 -2.70 15.35 -7.75
N ALA A 142 -3.11 14.38 -6.93
CA ALA A 142 -4.43 14.40 -6.28
C ALA A 142 -4.51 15.42 -5.15
N PHE A 143 -3.44 15.58 -4.40
CA PHE A 143 -3.36 16.45 -3.22
C PHE A 143 -2.83 17.85 -3.56
N ARG A 144 -3.19 18.84 -2.72
CA ARG A 144 -2.63 20.20 -2.70
C ARG A 144 -1.76 20.44 -1.48
N CYS A 145 -2.04 19.72 -0.37
CA CYS A 145 -1.11 19.66 0.75
C CYS A 145 0.13 18.84 0.38
N PRO A 146 1.28 19.02 1.07
CA PRO A 146 2.44 18.20 0.89
C PRO A 146 2.13 16.71 1.10
N VAL A 147 2.73 15.86 0.26
CA VAL A 147 2.63 14.41 0.36
C VAL A 147 4.00 13.76 0.26
N ASP A 148 4.20 12.67 0.97
CA ASP A 148 5.38 11.81 0.84
C ASP A 148 4.97 10.36 0.59
N GLN A 149 5.70 9.68 -0.28
CA GLN A 149 5.57 8.23 -0.45
C GLN A 149 6.83 7.54 0.06
N LEU A 150 6.62 6.52 0.90
CA LEU A 150 7.65 5.56 1.27
C LEU A 150 7.59 4.35 0.33
N GLU A 151 8.74 3.76 0.02
CA GLU A 151 8.84 2.55 -0.79
C GLU A 151 9.17 1.33 0.08
N ALA A 152 8.47 0.22 -0.11
CA ALA A 152 8.79 -1.06 0.53
C ALA A 152 9.92 -1.80 -0.21
N ALA A 153 10.18 -1.50 -1.48
CA ALA A 153 11.19 -2.17 -2.29
C ALA A 153 12.59 -2.24 -1.64
N PRO A 154 13.13 -1.19 -0.96
CA PRO A 154 14.41 -1.30 -0.27
C PRO A 154 14.42 -2.32 0.88
N LEU A 155 13.32 -2.46 1.61
CA LEU A 155 13.17 -3.45 2.67
C LEU A 155 13.08 -4.86 2.08
N MET A 156 12.26 -5.03 1.04
CA MET A 156 12.09 -6.30 0.34
C MET A 156 13.39 -6.78 -0.30
N ALA A 157 14.14 -5.90 -0.95
CA ALA A 157 15.43 -6.23 -1.56
C ALA A 157 16.43 -6.77 -0.53
N ARG A 158 16.53 -6.15 0.65
CA ARG A 158 17.38 -6.64 1.75
C ARG A 158 16.95 -8.01 2.26
N HIS A 159 15.64 -8.21 2.43
CA HIS A 159 15.09 -9.50 2.86
C HIS A 159 15.34 -10.61 1.83
N LEU A 160 15.02 -10.34 0.56
CA LEU A 160 15.22 -11.28 -0.53
C LEU A 160 16.69 -11.64 -0.74
N ALA A 161 17.61 -10.67 -0.62
CA ALA A 161 19.05 -10.94 -0.74
C ALA A 161 19.57 -11.93 0.31
N GLN A 162 18.91 -12.00 1.49
CA GLN A 162 19.24 -12.95 2.55
C GLN A 162 18.52 -14.30 2.40
N ALA A 163 17.32 -14.30 1.81
CA ALA A 163 16.45 -15.46 1.71
C ALA A 163 16.69 -16.29 0.44
N LEU A 164 17.18 -15.66 -0.64
CA LEU A 164 17.40 -16.31 -1.93
C LEU A 164 18.70 -17.09 -1.96
N GLY A 165 18.64 -18.29 -2.57
CA GLY A 165 19.80 -19.16 -2.79
C GLY A 165 20.71 -18.67 -3.93
N PRO A 166 21.71 -19.49 -4.31
CA PRO A 166 22.69 -19.16 -5.35
C PRO A 166 22.14 -19.26 -6.79
N GLU A 167 20.97 -19.87 -6.98
CA GLU A 167 20.33 -20.06 -8.28
C GLU A 167 20.05 -18.73 -8.99
N PRO A 168 19.96 -18.71 -10.33
CA PRO A 168 19.54 -17.53 -11.07
C PRO A 168 18.17 -17.03 -10.58
N VAL A 169 18.04 -15.72 -10.40
CA VAL A 169 16.82 -15.06 -9.91
C VAL A 169 16.29 -14.10 -10.95
N THR A 170 14.99 -14.11 -11.15
CA THR A 170 14.28 -13.15 -12.01
C THR A 170 13.13 -12.48 -11.24
N ILE A 171 13.10 -11.16 -11.25
CA ILE A 171 11.95 -10.40 -10.78
C ILE A 171 10.94 -10.26 -11.91
N VAL A 172 9.68 -10.59 -11.63
CA VAL A 172 8.60 -10.54 -12.61
C VAL A 172 7.56 -9.50 -12.21
N SER A 173 7.27 -8.57 -13.12
CA SER A 173 6.08 -7.73 -13.00
C SER A 173 4.86 -8.47 -13.54
N PRO A 174 3.75 -8.57 -12.78
CA PRO A 174 2.56 -9.30 -13.22
C PRO A 174 1.71 -8.54 -14.25
N ASP A 175 2.04 -7.27 -14.53
CA ASP A 175 1.44 -6.44 -15.59
C ASP A 175 2.33 -5.23 -15.95
N PHE A 176 1.96 -4.48 -17.00
CA PHE A 176 2.68 -3.27 -17.41
C PHE A 176 2.64 -2.15 -16.37
N GLY A 177 1.57 -2.06 -15.59
CA GLY A 177 1.41 -1.00 -14.58
C GLY A 177 2.46 -1.09 -13.47
N GLY A 178 2.85 -2.33 -13.11
CA GLY A 178 3.86 -2.62 -12.09
C GLY A 178 5.30 -2.62 -12.59
N ALA A 179 5.55 -2.54 -13.90
CA ALA A 179 6.87 -2.78 -14.48
C ALA A 179 7.99 -1.92 -13.85
N LYS A 180 7.78 -0.62 -13.69
CA LYS A 180 8.76 0.29 -13.06
C LYS A 180 9.04 -0.07 -11.60
N ARG A 181 8.01 -0.48 -10.87
CA ARG A 181 8.13 -0.90 -9.47
C ARG A 181 8.92 -2.20 -9.35
N ALA A 182 8.62 -3.17 -10.19
CA ALA A 182 9.36 -4.45 -10.23
C ALA A 182 10.81 -4.24 -10.67
N GLN A 183 11.08 -3.37 -11.64
CA GLN A 183 12.43 -2.98 -12.05
C GLN A 183 13.19 -2.31 -10.91
N ARG A 184 12.54 -1.42 -10.15
CA ARG A 184 13.12 -0.81 -8.95
C ARG A 184 13.55 -1.86 -7.92
N LEU A 185 12.71 -2.89 -7.68
CA LEU A 185 13.09 -4.01 -6.81
C LEU A 185 14.27 -4.80 -7.37
N GLN A 186 14.29 -5.09 -8.69
CA GLN A 186 15.38 -5.75 -9.38
C GLN A 186 16.71 -5.02 -9.15
N ASP A 187 16.76 -3.71 -9.43
CA ASP A 187 17.96 -2.88 -9.29
C ASP A 187 18.51 -2.92 -7.85
N LEU A 188 17.61 -2.75 -6.87
CA LEU A 188 17.97 -2.80 -5.46
C LEU A 188 18.45 -4.18 -5.02
N LEU A 189 17.79 -5.24 -5.49
CA LEU A 189 18.17 -6.61 -5.17
C LEU A 189 19.52 -6.97 -5.77
N ALA A 190 19.81 -6.55 -7.00
CA ALA A 190 21.12 -6.77 -7.64
C ALA A 190 22.25 -6.15 -6.80
N VAL A 191 22.05 -4.94 -6.29
CA VAL A 191 23.02 -4.27 -5.40
C VAL A 191 23.21 -5.04 -4.08
N HIS A 192 22.11 -5.44 -3.41
CA HIS A 192 22.21 -6.13 -2.13
C HIS A 192 22.73 -7.56 -2.24
N ALA A 193 22.34 -8.27 -3.30
CA ALA A 193 22.78 -9.65 -3.56
C ALA A 193 24.16 -9.72 -4.24
N GLN A 194 24.72 -8.60 -4.72
CA GLN A 194 25.99 -8.49 -5.44
C GLN A 194 26.07 -9.45 -6.64
N ARG A 195 24.96 -9.60 -7.37
CA ARG A 195 24.86 -10.45 -8.57
C ARG A 195 23.81 -9.92 -9.53
N ASP A 196 23.87 -10.38 -10.78
CA ASP A 196 22.85 -10.07 -11.77
C ASP A 196 21.51 -10.69 -11.40
N ILE A 197 20.45 -9.91 -11.54
CA ILE A 197 19.07 -10.30 -11.32
C ILE A 197 18.30 -10.08 -12.62
N GLY A 198 17.66 -11.13 -13.14
CA GLY A 198 16.84 -11.05 -14.33
C GLY A 198 15.58 -10.19 -14.11
N PHE A 199 15.05 -9.66 -15.20
CA PHE A 199 13.75 -8.99 -15.21
C PHE A 199 12.86 -9.60 -16.28
N ALA A 200 11.60 -9.86 -15.93
CA ALA A 200 10.59 -10.27 -16.88
C ALA A 200 9.26 -9.56 -16.64
N LEU A 201 8.49 -9.47 -17.70
CA LEU A 201 7.19 -8.82 -17.72
C LEU A 201 6.14 -9.82 -18.18
N HIS A 202 5.10 -10.00 -17.37
CA HIS A 202 3.91 -10.74 -17.76
C HIS A 202 2.82 -9.78 -18.19
N GLU A 203 2.15 -10.06 -19.30
CA GLU A 203 1.04 -9.27 -19.78
C GLU A 203 -0.10 -10.12 -20.29
N LYS A 204 -1.29 -9.70 -19.93
CA LYS A 204 -2.53 -10.26 -20.44
C LYS A 204 -2.83 -9.72 -21.85
N ARG A 205 -2.69 -10.54 -22.89
CA ARG A 205 -3.13 -10.18 -24.23
C ARG A 205 -4.66 -10.14 -24.31
N ARG A 206 -5.18 -9.01 -24.76
CA ARG A 206 -6.59 -8.87 -25.13
C ARG A 206 -6.68 -8.60 -26.62
N SER A 207 -7.30 -9.53 -27.37
CA SER A 207 -7.69 -9.30 -28.75
C SER A 207 -9.19 -9.14 -28.83
N ARG A 208 -9.68 -8.00 -29.34
CA ARG A 208 -11.11 -7.68 -29.50
C ARG A 208 -11.96 -7.87 -28.23
N GLY A 209 -11.40 -7.55 -27.06
CA GLY A 209 -12.10 -7.68 -25.78
C GLY A 209 -12.08 -9.10 -25.17
N VAL A 210 -11.57 -10.09 -25.87
CA VAL A 210 -11.39 -11.47 -25.37
C VAL A 210 -9.94 -11.69 -24.96
N VAL A 211 -9.72 -12.37 -23.84
CA VAL A 211 -8.37 -12.77 -23.39
C VAL A 211 -7.86 -13.83 -24.37
N SER A 212 -6.81 -13.49 -25.13
CA SER A 212 -6.25 -14.35 -26.18
C SER A 212 -4.95 -15.06 -25.78
N GLY A 213 -4.55 -14.97 -24.53
CA GLY A 213 -3.34 -15.59 -23.98
C GLY A 213 -2.57 -14.67 -23.06
N ASP A 214 -1.55 -15.21 -22.45
CA ASP A 214 -0.60 -14.51 -21.60
C ASP A 214 0.73 -14.35 -22.36
N LEU A 215 1.37 -13.20 -22.24
CA LEU A 215 2.68 -12.90 -22.82
C LEU A 215 3.68 -12.74 -21.67
N LEU A 216 4.68 -13.60 -21.62
CA LEU A 216 5.80 -13.48 -20.69
C LEU A 216 7.07 -13.14 -21.48
N ILE A 217 7.72 -12.02 -21.15
CA ILE A 217 8.91 -11.53 -21.83
C ILE A 217 10.04 -11.41 -20.80
N GLY A 218 11.10 -12.12 -21.00
CA GLY A 218 12.31 -12.09 -20.17
C GLY A 218 12.79 -13.48 -19.74
N PRO A 219 13.96 -13.58 -19.10
CA PRO A 219 14.57 -14.84 -18.70
C PRO A 219 13.84 -15.43 -17.49
N VAL A 220 13.17 -16.57 -17.66
CA VAL A 220 12.41 -17.25 -16.60
C VAL A 220 12.81 -18.72 -16.45
N GLU A 221 13.20 -19.37 -17.57
CA GLU A 221 13.56 -20.78 -17.59
C GLU A 221 14.72 -21.09 -16.63
N GLY A 222 14.55 -22.10 -15.78
CA GLY A 222 15.51 -22.52 -14.77
C GLY A 222 15.73 -21.54 -13.60
N CYS A 223 15.07 -20.39 -13.60
CA CYS A 223 15.24 -19.36 -12.57
C CYS A 223 14.34 -19.60 -11.35
N HIS A 224 14.77 -19.06 -10.21
CA HIS A 224 13.88 -18.74 -9.10
C HIS A 224 13.21 -17.38 -9.39
N VAL A 225 11.93 -17.41 -9.64
CA VAL A 225 11.13 -16.22 -9.97
C VAL A 225 10.53 -15.61 -8.71
N VAL A 226 10.62 -14.29 -8.60
CA VAL A 226 9.89 -13.51 -7.58
C VAL A 226 8.95 -12.54 -8.30
N ILE A 227 7.65 -12.80 -8.22
CA ILE A 227 6.63 -11.88 -8.73
C ILE A 227 6.43 -10.76 -7.73
N PHE A 228 6.51 -9.50 -8.18
CA PHE A 228 6.35 -8.32 -7.32
C PHE A 228 5.26 -7.38 -7.80
N ASP A 229 4.34 -7.06 -6.90
CA ASP A 229 3.27 -6.07 -7.13
C ASP A 229 3.12 -5.12 -5.93
N ASP A 230 2.35 -4.03 -6.06
CA ASP A 230 1.97 -3.19 -4.92
C ASP A 230 0.95 -3.88 -4.02
N LEU A 231 0.06 -4.67 -4.61
CA LEU A 231 -1.12 -5.20 -3.93
C LEU A 231 -1.45 -6.62 -4.34
N ILE A 232 -1.63 -7.50 -3.36
CA ILE A 232 -2.32 -8.78 -3.54
C ILE A 232 -3.70 -8.66 -2.88
N SER A 233 -4.75 -8.63 -3.72
CA SER A 233 -6.15 -8.57 -3.28
C SER A 233 -6.84 -9.93 -3.46
N ALA A 234 -7.55 -10.17 -4.58
CA ALA A 234 -8.17 -11.46 -4.87
C ALA A 234 -7.18 -12.53 -5.36
N GLY A 235 -5.93 -12.17 -5.67
CA GLY A 235 -4.89 -13.11 -6.07
C GLY A 235 -4.88 -13.53 -7.54
N SER A 236 -5.92 -13.24 -8.32
CA SER A 236 -6.05 -13.73 -9.70
C SER A 236 -4.96 -13.26 -10.66
N THR A 237 -4.41 -12.05 -10.48
CA THR A 237 -3.29 -11.52 -11.27
C THR A 237 -2.02 -12.30 -10.96
N ILE A 238 -1.73 -12.51 -9.68
CA ILE A 238 -0.57 -13.27 -9.21
C ILE A 238 -0.67 -14.71 -9.68
N LEU A 239 -1.82 -15.38 -9.53
CA LEU A 239 -2.01 -16.77 -9.95
C LEU A 239 -1.69 -16.96 -11.44
N ARG A 240 -2.18 -16.07 -12.31
CA ARG A 240 -1.87 -16.13 -13.75
C ARG A 240 -0.38 -15.95 -14.03
N ALA A 241 0.25 -14.98 -13.40
CA ALA A 241 1.69 -14.78 -13.54
C ALA A 241 2.49 -16.00 -13.04
N VAL A 242 2.07 -16.65 -11.94
CA VAL A 242 2.65 -17.90 -11.45
C VAL A 242 2.52 -19.00 -12.50
N GLN A 243 1.33 -19.18 -13.09
CA GLN A 243 1.09 -20.18 -14.11
C GLN A 243 1.97 -19.95 -15.35
N ALA A 244 2.00 -18.72 -15.86
CA ALA A 244 2.83 -18.37 -17.01
C ALA A 244 4.33 -18.60 -16.73
N CYS A 245 4.82 -18.27 -15.54
CA CYS A 245 6.21 -18.52 -15.17
C CYS A 245 6.53 -20.02 -15.07
N ARG A 246 5.62 -20.83 -14.54
CA ARG A 246 5.78 -22.29 -14.47
C ARG A 246 5.78 -22.92 -15.85
N GLU A 247 4.87 -22.51 -16.74
CA GLU A 247 4.81 -22.96 -18.14
C GLU A 247 6.08 -22.57 -18.91
N ALA A 248 6.69 -21.42 -18.57
CA ALA A 248 7.96 -20.99 -19.13
C ALA A 248 9.20 -21.65 -18.49
N GLY A 249 9.03 -22.67 -17.66
CA GLY A 249 10.11 -23.45 -17.08
C GLY A 249 10.78 -22.86 -15.84
N ALA A 250 10.11 -21.95 -15.11
CA ALA A 250 10.62 -21.46 -13.82
C ALA A 250 10.83 -22.64 -12.84
N ARG A 251 11.98 -22.67 -12.17
CA ARG A 251 12.31 -23.69 -11.18
C ARG A 251 11.50 -23.53 -9.90
N ARG A 252 11.30 -22.29 -9.48
CA ARG A 252 10.52 -21.89 -8.31
C ARG A 252 9.84 -20.57 -8.58
N VAL A 253 8.64 -20.35 -8.04
CA VAL A 253 7.94 -19.09 -8.14
C VAL A 253 7.43 -18.69 -6.77
N ASP A 254 7.90 -17.54 -6.29
CA ASP A 254 7.41 -16.88 -5.11
C ASP A 254 6.73 -15.55 -5.53
N ALA A 255 5.84 -15.03 -4.69
CA ALA A 255 5.23 -13.73 -4.91
C ALA A 255 5.35 -12.86 -3.66
N CYS A 256 5.57 -11.57 -3.85
CA CYS A 256 5.54 -10.59 -2.76
C CYS A 256 4.83 -9.32 -3.20
N ALA A 257 4.26 -8.62 -2.24
CA ALA A 257 3.62 -7.33 -2.45
C ALA A 257 3.77 -6.44 -1.21
N THR A 258 3.70 -5.14 -1.41
CA THR A 258 3.69 -4.18 -0.30
C THR A 258 2.43 -4.32 0.53
N HIS A 259 1.28 -4.52 -0.12
CA HIS A 259 -0.02 -4.61 0.51
C HIS A 259 -0.65 -6.00 0.33
N GLY A 260 -0.64 -6.80 1.40
CA GLY A 260 -1.39 -8.05 1.45
C GLY A 260 -2.80 -7.83 1.98
N VAL A 261 -3.75 -7.50 1.11
CA VAL A 261 -5.16 -7.33 1.51
C VAL A 261 -5.86 -8.69 1.63
N PHE A 262 -5.45 -9.67 0.82
CA PHE A 262 -5.87 -11.08 0.88
C PHE A 262 -7.37 -11.25 1.13
N LEU A 263 -8.19 -10.88 0.15
CA LEU A 263 -9.62 -11.18 0.19
C LEU A 263 -9.86 -12.70 0.33
N PRO A 264 -11.03 -13.14 0.84
CA PRO A 264 -11.31 -14.57 1.03
C PRO A 264 -11.04 -15.45 -0.20
N GLU A 265 -11.20 -14.89 -1.41
CA GLU A 265 -10.88 -15.56 -2.66
C GLU A 265 -9.37 -15.84 -2.81
N ALA A 266 -8.51 -14.93 -2.34
CA ALA A 266 -7.06 -15.10 -2.42
C ALA A 266 -6.59 -16.31 -1.62
N HIS A 267 -7.14 -16.52 -0.42
CA HIS A 267 -6.80 -17.69 0.42
C HIS A 267 -7.16 -19.04 -0.20
N ARG A 268 -8.08 -19.03 -1.18
CA ARG A 268 -8.46 -20.25 -1.92
C ARG A 268 -7.65 -20.44 -3.20
N LEU A 269 -7.08 -19.37 -3.73
CA LEU A 269 -6.36 -19.35 -5.01
C LEU A 269 -4.85 -19.46 -4.84
N LEU A 270 -4.28 -18.92 -3.77
CA LEU A 270 -2.87 -18.89 -3.44
C LEU A 270 -2.52 -19.85 -2.32
#